data_e427273d8ea47847e6182651eaca6d2d
#
_entry.id   e427273d8ea47847e6182651eaca6d2d
#
_cell.length_a   1.000
_cell.length_b   1.000
_cell.length_c   1.000
_cell.angle_alpha   90.00
_cell.angle_beta   90.00
_cell.angle_gamma   90.00
#
_symmetry.space_group_name_H-M   'P 1'
#
loop_
_entity.id
_entity.type
_entity.pdbx_description
1 polymer ?
#
loop_
_entity_poly.entity_id
_entity_poly.type
_entity_poly.pdbx_seq_one_letter_code
_entity_poly.pdbx_strand_id
1 'polypeptide(L)'
;IKYDSDNHNHNELASVAGAYVGAIAKSNSKRLTNVWHDGLSAIYDTYLGECPETFTVNGKEYTPRTYADEVLGLNMDDYISLSSFTHHPFYETFIIEVPDNWRWAESYNLPLEELMEVMKYSIKNGYSFAWASDVSEKGFARGEGVAVVPEDDTKLSEALKKPMAEKSITQEMRQIAYDNWETTDDHGMQIFGIAK
;
A
#
# COMPACT_ATOMS: atom_id res chain seq x y z
N ILE A 1 -9.71 6.30 -10.99
CA ILE A 1 -10.23 7.60 -10.53
C ILE A 1 -10.74 8.33 -11.76
N LYS A 2 -12.01 8.74 -11.75
CA LYS A 2 -12.56 9.59 -12.77
C LYS A 2 -12.63 11.01 -12.27
N TYR A 3 -12.18 11.92 -13.09
CA TYR A 3 -12.19 13.34 -12.87
C TYR A 3 -12.87 14.03 -14.05
N ASP A 4 -13.07 15.32 -13.97
CA ASP A 4 -13.74 16.09 -15.03
C ASP A 4 -12.95 16.16 -16.34
N SER A 5 -11.67 15.83 -16.30
CA SER A 5 -10.82 15.75 -17.49
C SER A 5 -10.77 14.32 -18.03
N ASP A 6 -11.30 14.11 -19.23
CA ASP A 6 -11.18 12.83 -19.96
C ASP A 6 -9.80 12.63 -20.61
N ASN A 7 -8.97 13.69 -20.64
CA ASN A 7 -7.67 13.72 -21.32
C ASN A 7 -6.47 13.85 -20.37
N HIS A 8 -6.61 13.56 -19.08
CA HIS A 8 -5.47 13.62 -18.20
C HIS A 8 -4.53 12.44 -18.42
N ASN A 9 -3.24 12.69 -18.25
CA ASN A 9 -2.20 11.68 -18.28
C ASN A 9 -1.55 11.61 -16.90
N HIS A 10 -1.77 10.51 -16.16
CA HIS A 10 -1.26 10.37 -14.80
C HIS A 10 0.29 10.33 -14.75
N ASN A 11 0.97 9.82 -15.79
CA ASN A 11 2.44 9.83 -15.83
C ASN A 11 2.98 11.25 -16.02
N GLU A 12 2.30 12.05 -16.84
CA GLU A 12 2.63 13.47 -17.00
C GLU A 12 2.38 14.24 -15.70
N LEU A 13 1.23 14.05 -15.06
CA LEU A 13 0.92 14.64 -13.76
C LEU A 13 1.96 14.27 -12.71
N ALA A 14 2.30 12.99 -12.57
CA ALA A 14 3.29 12.52 -11.61
C ALA A 14 4.67 13.16 -11.87
N SER A 15 5.07 13.28 -13.14
CA SER A 15 6.33 13.93 -13.53
C SER A 15 6.35 15.43 -13.19
N VAL A 16 5.27 16.14 -13.48
CA VAL A 16 5.15 17.58 -13.21
C VAL A 16 5.11 17.83 -11.70
N ALA A 17 4.26 17.10 -10.97
CA ALA A 17 4.15 17.23 -9.51
C ALA A 17 5.47 16.88 -8.81
N GLY A 18 6.13 15.79 -9.22
CA GLY A 18 7.42 15.40 -8.70
C GLY A 18 8.53 16.42 -8.98
N ALA A 19 8.56 17.00 -10.19
CA ALA A 19 9.51 18.06 -10.53
C ALA A 19 9.25 19.32 -9.70
N TYR A 20 7.98 19.71 -9.52
CA TYR A 20 7.60 20.85 -8.70
C TYR A 20 8.04 20.69 -7.24
N VAL A 21 7.68 19.56 -6.60
CA VAL A 21 8.06 19.26 -5.21
C VAL A 21 9.57 19.12 -5.09
N GLY A 22 10.23 18.49 -6.06
CA GLY A 22 11.68 18.34 -6.10
C GLY A 22 12.41 19.69 -6.18
N ALA A 23 11.87 20.65 -6.92
CA ALA A 23 12.42 22.02 -6.98
C ALA A 23 12.29 22.75 -5.63
N ILE A 24 11.14 22.58 -4.95
CA ILE A 24 10.91 23.15 -3.62
C ILE A 24 11.86 22.54 -2.59
N ALA A 25 11.98 21.20 -2.59
CA ALA A 25 12.84 20.47 -1.66
C ALA A 25 14.35 20.82 -1.83
N LYS A 26 14.77 21.09 -3.06
CA LYS A 26 16.16 21.51 -3.39
C LYS A 26 16.41 22.99 -3.16
N SER A 27 15.38 23.76 -2.85
CA SER A 27 15.53 25.20 -2.58
C SER A 27 16.44 25.42 -1.37
N ASN A 28 17.38 26.34 -1.49
CA ASN A 28 18.23 26.78 -0.36
C ASN A 28 17.49 27.70 0.63
N SER A 29 16.18 27.88 0.47
CA SER A 29 15.36 28.69 1.37
C SER A 29 15.29 28.02 2.74
N LYS A 30 15.66 28.75 3.80
CA LYS A 30 15.53 28.27 5.19
C LYS A 30 14.08 28.24 5.66
N ARG A 31 13.16 28.87 4.94
CA ARG A 31 11.73 28.95 5.26
C ARG A 31 10.95 28.86 3.97
N LEU A 32 10.02 27.93 3.92
CA LEU A 32 9.01 27.86 2.85
C LEU A 32 7.78 28.68 3.26
N THR A 33 7.10 29.25 2.28
CA THR A 33 5.75 29.80 2.44
C THR A 33 4.74 28.68 2.17
N ASN A 34 3.48 28.86 2.55
CA ASN A 34 2.43 27.90 2.21
C ASN A 34 2.02 27.94 0.71
N VAL A 35 2.49 28.90 -0.04
CA VAL A 35 2.15 29.08 -1.46
C VAL A 35 2.57 27.86 -2.32
N TRP A 36 3.62 27.15 -1.93
CA TRP A 36 4.02 25.93 -2.64
C TRP A 36 2.90 24.86 -2.61
N HIS A 37 2.19 24.75 -1.51
CA HIS A 37 1.07 23.82 -1.36
C HIS A 37 -0.09 24.22 -2.29
N ASP A 38 -0.44 25.50 -2.34
CA ASP A 38 -1.48 26.01 -3.24
C ASP A 38 -1.07 25.78 -4.71
N GLY A 39 0.20 25.99 -5.04
CA GLY A 39 0.74 25.71 -6.36
C GLY A 39 0.65 24.22 -6.74
N LEU A 40 0.94 23.32 -5.82
CA LEU A 40 0.80 21.87 -6.05
C LEU A 40 -0.67 21.49 -6.23
N SER A 41 -1.58 22.04 -5.40
CA SER A 41 -3.03 21.83 -5.53
C SER A 41 -3.52 22.29 -6.90
N ALA A 42 -3.10 23.46 -7.37
CA ALA A 42 -3.47 23.97 -8.68
C ALA A 42 -2.97 23.06 -9.84
N ILE A 43 -1.82 22.42 -9.70
CA ILE A 43 -1.35 21.41 -10.65
C ILE A 43 -2.33 20.23 -10.67
N TYR A 44 -2.70 19.69 -9.50
CA TYR A 44 -3.66 18.59 -9.43
C TYR A 44 -5.02 18.98 -10.00
N ASP A 45 -5.56 20.14 -9.64
CA ASP A 45 -6.85 20.64 -10.15
C ASP A 45 -6.85 20.80 -11.67
N THR A 46 -5.71 21.23 -12.23
CA THR A 46 -5.57 21.36 -13.70
C THR A 46 -5.66 20.02 -14.43
N TYR A 47 -5.06 18.97 -13.86
CA TYR A 47 -5.04 17.64 -14.48
C TYR A 47 -6.27 16.79 -14.14
N LEU A 48 -6.80 16.93 -12.95
CA LEU A 48 -7.82 16.05 -12.39
C LEU A 48 -9.21 16.71 -12.33
N GLY A 49 -9.28 18.03 -12.47
CA GLY A 49 -10.46 18.81 -12.13
C GLY A 49 -10.53 19.12 -10.63
N GLU A 50 -11.34 20.10 -10.28
CA GLU A 50 -11.58 20.45 -8.88
C GLU A 50 -12.30 19.28 -8.17
N CYS A 51 -11.94 19.05 -6.89
CA CYS A 51 -12.62 18.07 -6.07
C CYS A 51 -14.07 18.50 -5.83
N PRO A 52 -15.07 17.74 -6.30
CA PRO A 52 -16.45 18.15 -6.16
C PRO A 52 -16.93 18.06 -4.70
N GLU A 53 -17.65 19.07 -4.23
CA GLU A 53 -18.35 18.99 -2.94
C GLU A 53 -19.49 18.00 -3.00
N THR A 54 -20.22 17.96 -4.11
CA THR A 54 -21.31 17.02 -4.38
C THR A 54 -21.19 16.44 -5.80
N PHE A 55 -21.80 15.29 -6.00
CA PHE A 55 -21.91 14.63 -7.31
C PHE A 55 -23.20 13.81 -7.40
N THR A 56 -23.67 13.54 -8.61
CA THR A 56 -24.93 12.81 -8.85
C THR A 56 -24.66 11.39 -9.36
N VAL A 57 -25.28 10.41 -8.73
CA VAL A 57 -25.28 9.01 -9.17
C VAL A 57 -26.73 8.52 -9.25
N ASN A 58 -27.13 8.04 -10.43
CA ASN A 58 -28.51 7.55 -10.68
C ASN A 58 -29.60 8.54 -10.28
N GLY A 59 -29.36 9.85 -10.49
CA GLY A 59 -30.33 10.92 -10.20
C GLY A 59 -30.41 11.35 -8.74
N LYS A 60 -29.59 10.79 -7.85
CA LYS A 60 -29.47 11.20 -6.45
C LYS A 60 -28.13 11.91 -6.24
N GLU A 61 -28.18 13.05 -5.55
CA GLU A 61 -27.01 13.81 -5.16
C GLU A 61 -26.37 13.26 -3.88
N TYR A 62 -25.04 13.20 -3.88
CA TYR A 62 -24.23 12.74 -2.76
C TYR A 62 -23.03 13.67 -2.54
N THR A 63 -22.59 13.76 -1.28
CA THR A 63 -21.21 14.12 -0.98
C THR A 63 -20.34 12.85 -1.04
N PRO A 64 -19.00 12.95 -1.13
CA PRO A 64 -18.12 11.78 -1.02
C PRO A 64 -18.39 10.93 0.25
N ARG A 65 -18.68 11.59 1.37
CA ARG A 65 -18.98 10.92 2.64
C ARG A 65 -20.32 10.19 2.60
N THR A 66 -21.39 10.86 2.19
CA THR A 66 -22.71 10.20 2.15
C THR A 66 -22.75 9.07 1.13
N TYR A 67 -21.97 9.16 0.05
CA TYR A 67 -21.83 8.06 -0.89
C TYR A 67 -21.15 6.84 -0.27
N ALA A 68 -20.06 7.08 0.48
CA ALA A 68 -19.36 6.00 1.18
C ALA A 68 -20.25 5.31 2.20
N ASP A 69 -21.01 6.08 2.99
CA ASP A 69 -21.87 5.55 4.06
C ASP A 69 -23.11 4.84 3.49
N GLU A 70 -23.80 5.42 2.49
CA GLU A 70 -25.09 4.92 2.02
C GLU A 70 -24.99 3.91 0.87
N VAL A 71 -23.99 4.06 -0.01
CA VAL A 71 -23.87 3.24 -1.22
C VAL A 71 -22.79 2.17 -1.09
N LEU A 72 -21.63 2.52 -0.55
CA LEU A 72 -20.58 1.54 -0.31
C LEU A 72 -20.80 0.74 0.96
N GLY A 73 -21.48 1.34 1.97
CA GLY A 73 -21.78 0.68 3.24
C GLY A 73 -20.52 0.30 4.03
N LEU A 74 -19.42 1.04 3.82
CA LEU A 74 -18.15 0.78 4.47
C LEU A 74 -18.11 1.51 5.83
N ASN A 75 -18.08 0.74 6.91
CA ASN A 75 -17.71 1.27 8.22
C ASN A 75 -16.21 1.14 8.41
N MET A 76 -15.49 2.26 8.42
CA MET A 76 -14.02 2.25 8.53
C MET A 76 -13.52 1.76 9.89
N ASP A 77 -14.37 1.80 10.92
CA ASP A 77 -14.05 1.28 12.25
C ASP A 77 -14.02 -0.26 12.31
N ASP A 78 -14.52 -0.93 11.27
CA ASP A 78 -14.45 -2.39 11.14
C ASP A 78 -13.12 -2.88 10.56
N TYR A 79 -12.23 -1.97 10.18
CA TYR A 79 -10.94 -2.30 9.57
C TYR A 79 -9.79 -2.00 10.52
N ILE A 80 -8.81 -2.89 10.53
CA ILE A 80 -7.58 -2.75 11.30
C ILE A 80 -6.38 -3.00 10.40
N SER A 81 -5.34 -2.20 10.56
CA SER A 81 -4.03 -2.46 9.97
C SER A 81 -3.25 -3.39 10.89
N LEU A 82 -2.66 -4.44 10.32
CA LEU A 82 -1.82 -5.40 11.04
C LEU A 82 -0.42 -5.41 10.48
N SER A 83 0.56 -5.60 11.35
CA SER A 83 1.97 -5.72 10.99
C SER A 83 2.68 -6.73 11.90
N SER A 84 3.94 -7.02 11.58
CA SER A 84 4.76 -7.95 12.37
C SER A 84 6.21 -7.47 12.38
N PHE A 85 6.59 -6.72 13.42
CA PHE A 85 7.94 -6.18 13.59
C PHE A 85 8.41 -6.30 15.04
N THR A 86 9.69 -6.56 15.26
CA THR A 86 10.26 -6.77 16.60
C THR A 86 10.80 -5.51 17.25
N HIS A 87 10.94 -4.42 16.52
CA HIS A 87 11.42 -3.13 17.06
C HIS A 87 10.35 -2.36 17.85
N HIS A 88 9.10 -2.85 17.85
CA HIS A 88 8.01 -2.42 18.72
C HIS A 88 7.41 -3.60 19.47
N PRO A 89 6.79 -3.40 20.65
CA PRO A 89 6.12 -4.45 21.39
C PRO A 89 5.02 -5.13 20.55
N PHE A 90 4.88 -6.44 20.69
CA PHE A 90 3.72 -7.14 20.16
C PHE A 90 2.47 -6.84 20.97
N TYR A 91 1.32 -6.95 20.33
CA TYR A 91 -0.02 -6.71 20.89
C TYR A 91 -0.29 -5.25 21.28
N GLU A 92 0.45 -4.34 20.66
CA GLU A 92 0.26 -2.89 20.78
C GLU A 92 0.19 -2.24 19.39
N THR A 93 -0.40 -1.06 19.31
CA THR A 93 -0.37 -0.25 18.09
C THR A 93 0.89 0.60 18.05
N PHE A 94 1.42 0.79 16.87
CA PHE A 94 2.52 1.69 16.61
C PHE A 94 2.42 2.27 15.20
N ILE A 95 3.14 3.34 14.95
CA ILE A 95 3.26 3.98 13.65
C ILE A 95 4.48 3.38 12.96
N ILE A 96 4.27 2.80 11.75
CA ILE A 96 5.39 2.35 10.93
C ILE A 96 6.08 3.60 10.38
N GLU A 97 7.31 3.85 10.81
CA GLU A 97 8.08 5.08 10.53
C GLU A 97 8.78 5.00 9.16
N VAL A 98 7.99 4.91 8.11
CA VAL A 98 8.46 4.95 6.72
C VAL A 98 7.90 6.18 6.01
N PRO A 99 8.62 6.74 5.00
CA PRO A 99 8.23 8.00 4.37
C PRO A 99 6.85 8.01 3.71
N ASP A 100 6.37 6.88 3.23
CA ASP A 100 5.07 6.73 2.59
C ASP A 100 3.91 6.63 3.59
N ASN A 101 4.17 6.34 4.86
CA ASN A 101 3.18 6.50 5.93
C ASN A 101 3.01 7.97 6.37
N TRP A 102 2.77 8.86 5.39
CA TRP A 102 2.64 10.31 5.62
C TRP A 102 1.45 10.69 6.53
N ARG A 103 0.48 9.80 6.68
CA ARG A 103 -0.68 10.00 7.56
C ARG A 103 -0.45 9.60 9.01
N TRP A 104 0.70 9.01 9.31
CA TRP A 104 1.03 8.46 10.62
C TRP A 104 -0.03 7.44 11.07
N ALA A 105 -0.48 6.63 10.10
CA ALA A 105 -1.45 5.59 10.38
C ALA A 105 -0.83 4.54 11.29
N GLU A 106 -1.61 4.12 12.27
CA GLU A 106 -1.22 3.08 13.22
C GLU A 106 -1.46 1.69 12.66
N SER A 107 -0.62 0.75 13.07
CA SER A 107 -0.76 -0.67 12.79
C SER A 107 -0.66 -1.47 14.09
N TYR A 108 -1.51 -2.46 14.26
CA TYR A 108 -1.44 -3.37 15.40
C TYR A 108 -0.41 -4.46 15.14
N ASN A 109 0.52 -4.63 16.07
CA ASN A 109 1.69 -5.48 15.91
C ASN A 109 1.45 -6.89 16.44
N LEU A 110 1.66 -7.90 15.61
CA LEU A 110 1.51 -9.31 15.97
C LEU A 110 2.81 -10.08 15.70
N PRO A 111 3.07 -11.17 16.45
CA PRO A 111 4.07 -12.15 16.02
C PRO A 111 3.76 -12.67 14.61
N LEU A 112 4.80 -13.00 13.83
CA LEU A 112 4.65 -13.40 12.43
C LEU A 112 3.71 -14.61 12.26
N GLU A 113 3.80 -15.58 13.13
CA GLU A 113 2.96 -16.78 13.07
C GLU A 113 1.48 -16.44 13.30
N GLU A 114 1.18 -15.55 14.27
CA GLU A 114 -0.19 -15.12 14.54
C GLU A 114 -0.74 -14.25 13.40
N LEU A 115 0.07 -13.36 12.83
CA LEU A 115 -0.31 -12.61 11.64
C LEU A 115 -0.71 -13.56 10.50
N MET A 116 0.08 -14.59 10.23
CA MET A 116 -0.22 -15.60 9.21
C MET A 116 -1.48 -16.40 9.52
N GLU A 117 -1.75 -16.67 10.78
CA GLU A 117 -2.98 -17.34 11.20
C GLU A 117 -4.21 -16.47 11.02
N VAL A 118 -4.13 -15.17 11.36
CA VAL A 118 -5.20 -14.20 11.12
C VAL A 118 -5.51 -14.10 9.63
N MET A 119 -4.49 -14.00 8.78
CA MET A 119 -4.66 -13.98 7.32
C MET A 119 -5.40 -15.22 6.81
N LYS A 120 -4.98 -16.42 7.24
CA LYS A 120 -5.63 -17.70 6.88
C LYS A 120 -7.07 -17.78 7.42
N TYR A 121 -7.28 -17.33 8.65
CA TYR A 121 -8.59 -17.31 9.28
C TYR A 121 -9.56 -16.39 8.53
N SER A 122 -9.12 -15.18 8.18
CA SER A 122 -9.93 -14.21 7.43
C SER A 122 -10.44 -14.82 6.13
N ILE A 123 -9.55 -15.37 5.31
CA ILE A 123 -9.93 -15.99 4.04
C ILE A 123 -10.89 -17.17 4.23
N LYS A 124 -10.65 -18.03 5.23
CA LYS A 124 -11.53 -19.17 5.51
C LYS A 124 -12.93 -18.76 5.97
N ASN A 125 -13.07 -17.56 6.52
CA ASN A 125 -14.35 -17.00 6.95
C ASN A 125 -14.97 -16.02 5.94
N GLY A 126 -14.43 -15.96 4.71
CA GLY A 126 -15.01 -15.17 3.61
C GLY A 126 -14.59 -13.71 3.60
N TYR A 127 -13.57 -13.33 4.36
CA TYR A 127 -13.01 -11.99 4.36
C TYR A 127 -11.75 -11.93 3.50
N SER A 128 -11.72 -11.00 2.57
CA SER A 128 -10.50 -10.62 1.86
C SER A 128 -9.78 -9.51 2.62
N PHE A 129 -8.49 -9.31 2.34
CA PHE A 129 -7.71 -8.24 2.94
C PHE A 129 -6.75 -7.60 1.96
N ALA A 130 -6.43 -6.33 2.19
CA ALA A 130 -5.36 -5.65 1.48
C ALA A 130 -4.01 -6.07 2.07
N TRP A 131 -3.03 -6.29 1.21
CA TRP A 131 -1.68 -6.71 1.58
C TRP A 131 -0.67 -5.79 0.90
N ALA A 132 0.14 -5.09 1.70
CA ALA A 132 1.29 -4.34 1.23
C ALA A 132 2.53 -5.25 1.21
N SER A 133 3.24 -5.29 0.10
CA SER A 133 4.30 -6.27 -0.14
C SER A 133 5.34 -5.74 -1.12
N ASP A 134 6.52 -6.30 -1.04
CA ASP A 134 7.58 -6.11 -2.02
C ASP A 134 7.41 -7.08 -3.20
N VAL A 135 7.06 -6.55 -4.37
CA VAL A 135 6.96 -7.32 -5.61
C VAL A 135 8.21 -7.17 -6.49
N SER A 136 9.18 -6.39 -6.03
CA SER A 136 10.48 -6.26 -6.71
C SER A 136 11.42 -7.41 -6.37
N GLU A 137 11.09 -8.22 -5.36
CA GLU A 137 11.86 -9.40 -5.00
C GLU A 137 11.95 -10.42 -6.14
N LYS A 138 13.12 -11.05 -6.27
CA LYS A 138 13.42 -11.98 -7.38
C LYS A 138 12.49 -13.18 -7.44
N GLY A 139 11.94 -13.59 -6.30
CA GLY A 139 10.98 -14.69 -6.18
C GLY A 139 9.57 -14.32 -6.60
N PHE A 140 9.26 -13.03 -6.79
CA PHE A 140 7.95 -12.56 -7.22
C PHE A 140 7.84 -12.54 -8.75
N ALA A 141 7.40 -13.63 -9.34
CA ALA A 141 7.32 -13.82 -10.78
C ALA A 141 5.92 -13.55 -11.31
N ARG A 142 5.64 -12.28 -11.65
CA ARG A 142 4.32 -11.85 -12.15
C ARG A 142 3.89 -12.62 -13.41
N GLY A 143 4.82 -12.88 -14.33
CA GLY A 143 4.54 -13.58 -15.58
C GLY A 143 4.13 -15.04 -15.38
N GLU A 144 4.60 -15.66 -14.32
CA GLU A 144 4.30 -17.04 -13.94
C GLU A 144 3.12 -17.14 -12.95
N GLY A 145 2.70 -16.00 -12.38
CA GLY A 145 1.63 -15.93 -11.40
C GLY A 145 1.97 -16.55 -10.04
N VAL A 146 3.25 -16.57 -9.68
CA VAL A 146 3.74 -17.14 -8.42
C VAL A 146 4.73 -16.23 -7.72
N ALA A 147 4.80 -16.39 -6.39
CA ALA A 147 5.84 -15.80 -5.55
C ALA A 147 6.39 -16.92 -4.66
N VAL A 148 7.70 -17.16 -4.68
CA VAL A 148 8.35 -18.25 -3.97
C VAL A 148 9.68 -17.82 -3.36
N VAL A 149 10.01 -18.39 -2.21
CA VAL A 149 11.33 -18.23 -1.56
C VAL A 149 11.92 -19.63 -1.41
N PRO A 150 12.70 -20.12 -2.38
CA PRO A 150 13.25 -21.47 -2.33
C PRO A 150 14.24 -21.62 -1.16
N GLU A 151 14.31 -22.80 -0.59
CA GLU A 151 15.30 -23.13 0.45
C GLU A 151 16.75 -22.90 -0.04
N ASP A 152 17.01 -23.24 -1.29
CA ASP A 152 18.28 -23.01 -2.00
C ASP A 152 18.10 -21.91 -3.04
N ASP A 153 18.64 -20.73 -2.76
CA ASP A 153 18.52 -19.54 -3.63
C ASP A 153 19.07 -19.76 -5.04
N THR A 154 20.00 -20.70 -5.22
CA THR A 154 20.55 -21.05 -6.54
C THR A 154 19.53 -21.74 -7.44
N LYS A 155 18.44 -22.25 -6.88
CA LYS A 155 17.37 -22.98 -7.57
C LYS A 155 16.14 -22.13 -7.87
N LEU A 156 16.22 -20.82 -7.71
CA LEU A 156 15.08 -19.93 -7.93
C LEU A 156 14.42 -20.14 -9.29
N SER A 157 15.20 -20.21 -10.37
CA SER A 157 14.67 -20.43 -11.73
C SER A 157 13.94 -21.76 -11.91
N GLU A 158 14.25 -22.76 -11.09
CA GLU A 158 13.55 -24.04 -11.06
C GLU A 158 12.30 -23.97 -10.21
N ALA A 159 12.37 -23.31 -9.05
CA ALA A 159 11.26 -23.11 -8.11
C ALA A 159 10.11 -22.31 -8.74
N LEU A 160 10.40 -21.39 -9.64
CA LEU A 160 9.37 -20.66 -10.40
C LEU A 160 8.59 -21.52 -11.39
N LYS A 161 9.06 -22.72 -11.73
CA LYS A 161 8.45 -23.62 -12.72
C LYS A 161 7.77 -24.83 -12.11
N LYS A 162 8.14 -25.22 -10.90
CA LYS A 162 7.57 -26.37 -10.21
C LYS A 162 7.68 -26.20 -8.70
N PRO A 163 6.76 -26.80 -7.92
CA PRO A 163 6.85 -26.80 -6.47
C PRO A 163 8.19 -27.40 -5.98
N MET A 164 8.83 -26.70 -5.04
CA MET A 164 10.08 -27.11 -4.39
C MET A 164 9.99 -26.79 -2.89
N ALA A 165 10.98 -27.25 -2.12
CA ALA A 165 11.12 -26.86 -0.73
C ALA A 165 11.39 -25.34 -0.64
N GLU A 166 10.65 -24.67 0.24
CA GLU A 166 10.75 -23.25 0.49
C GLU A 166 11.41 -22.98 1.84
N LYS A 167 12.04 -21.81 1.98
CA LYS A 167 12.59 -21.37 3.27
C LYS A 167 11.50 -21.25 4.32
N SER A 168 11.80 -21.69 5.52
CA SER A 168 11.01 -21.32 6.69
C SER A 168 11.41 -19.92 7.11
N ILE A 169 10.59 -18.93 6.78
CA ILE A 169 10.84 -17.52 7.12
C ILE A 169 10.54 -17.32 8.60
N THR A 170 11.53 -16.85 9.34
CA THR A 170 11.40 -16.53 10.76
C THR A 170 11.09 -15.06 11.01
N GLN A 171 10.61 -14.76 12.20
CA GLN A 171 10.40 -13.38 12.65
C GLN A 171 11.69 -12.54 12.56
N GLU A 172 12.83 -13.14 12.90
CA GLU A 172 14.13 -12.47 12.84
C GLU A 172 14.56 -12.19 11.40
N MET A 173 14.41 -13.14 10.48
CA MET A 173 14.72 -12.94 9.05
C MET A 173 13.90 -11.80 8.47
N ARG A 174 12.60 -11.75 8.78
CA ARG A 174 11.71 -10.67 8.37
C ARG A 174 12.20 -9.32 8.90
N GLN A 175 12.57 -9.23 10.19
CA GLN A 175 13.05 -7.99 10.78
C GLN A 175 14.35 -7.52 10.15
N ILE A 176 15.31 -8.43 9.97
CA ILE A 176 16.60 -8.11 9.34
C ILE A 176 16.41 -7.56 7.93
N ALA A 177 15.54 -8.18 7.12
CA ALA A 177 15.25 -7.72 5.76
C ALA A 177 14.62 -6.31 5.74
N TYR A 178 13.77 -6.00 6.70
CA TYR A 178 13.21 -4.66 6.88
C TYR A 178 14.28 -3.65 7.31
N ASP A 179 15.09 -3.97 8.32
CA ASP A 179 16.11 -3.08 8.88
C ASP A 179 17.21 -2.75 7.84
N ASN A 180 17.52 -3.70 6.97
CA ASN A 180 18.52 -3.59 5.92
C ASN A 180 17.99 -3.02 4.59
N TRP A 181 16.70 -2.71 4.49
CA TRP A 181 16.05 -2.28 3.25
C TRP A 181 16.13 -3.32 2.12
N GLU A 182 16.25 -4.60 2.48
CA GLU A 182 16.19 -5.71 1.54
C GLU A 182 14.77 -6.00 1.08
N THR A 183 13.81 -5.68 1.94
CA THR A 183 12.37 -5.77 1.67
C THR A 183 11.71 -4.43 1.99
N THR A 184 10.96 -3.92 1.01
CA THR A 184 10.15 -2.70 1.12
C THR A 184 8.75 -2.97 0.60
N ASP A 185 7.74 -2.19 1.01
CA ASP A 185 6.43 -2.29 0.40
C ASP A 185 6.34 -1.36 -0.82
N ASP A 186 6.23 -1.94 -1.99
CA ASP A 186 6.11 -1.21 -3.25
C ASP A 186 4.75 -1.43 -3.95
N HIS A 187 3.95 -2.38 -3.46
CA HIS A 187 2.65 -2.73 -4.03
C HIS A 187 1.60 -3.05 -2.97
N GLY A 188 0.39 -2.54 -3.21
CA GLY A 188 -0.83 -2.96 -2.52
C GLY A 188 -1.61 -3.97 -3.36
N MET A 189 -1.95 -5.10 -2.80
CA MET A 189 -2.67 -6.18 -3.46
C MET A 189 -3.85 -6.65 -2.61
N GLN A 190 -4.83 -7.27 -3.26
CA GLN A 190 -5.98 -7.88 -2.60
C GLN A 190 -5.81 -9.39 -2.52
N ILE A 191 -5.81 -9.93 -1.32
CA ILE A 191 -5.82 -11.38 -1.07
C ILE A 191 -7.27 -11.82 -0.83
N PHE A 192 -7.75 -12.77 -1.62
CA PHE A 192 -9.16 -13.19 -1.57
C PHE A 192 -9.36 -14.71 -1.58
N GLY A 193 -8.31 -15.51 -1.57
CA GLY A 193 -8.43 -16.96 -1.60
C GLY A 193 -7.19 -17.71 -1.17
N ILE A 194 -7.36 -18.99 -0.88
CA ILE A 194 -6.28 -19.97 -0.64
C ILE A 194 -6.43 -21.07 -1.69
N ALA A 195 -5.41 -21.23 -2.53
CA ALA A 195 -5.34 -22.37 -3.44
C ALA A 195 -5.04 -23.67 -2.65
N LYS A 196 -5.58 -24.79 -3.17
CA LYS A 196 -5.33 -26.13 -2.63
C LYS A 196 -4.30 -26.85 -3.47
#